data_c79787414017273d9edb434380cf4fea
#
_entry.id   c79787414017273d9edb434380cf4fea
#
_cell.length_a   1.000
_cell.length_b   1.000
_cell.length_c   1.000
_cell.angle_alpha   90.00
_cell.angle_beta   90.00
_cell.angle_gamma   90.00
#
_symmetry.space_group_name_H-M   'P 1'
#
loop_
_entity.id
_entity.type
_entity.pdbx_description
1 polymer ?
#
loop_
_entity_poly.entity_id
_entity_poly.type
_entity_poly.pdbx_seq_one_letter_code
_entity_poly.pdbx_strand_id
1 'polypeptide(L)'
;MGFADRYIHALSAPNLKDDERHHHAEPLLAAAFAAAEVSGDLGPLLHRVKFAAATARNMAHAASARERAEKGLAEAIRAKDAHREADCRQALAGDAVESERSVACLAQLLRLWTAEVIKRGRARRWVPENTAWDADAAQKLYRTVAEHSLAHWLDGNCSPCGGTGVVESRTCKPCCGTGTADLPMAAGFVREHTLNMVSELHSIVDSHAARAAAKLR
;
A
#
# COMPACT_ATOMS: atom_id res chain seq x y z
N MET A 1 9.69 15.48 10.10
CA MET A 1 8.70 14.86 9.17
C MET A 1 9.10 15.21 7.75
N GLY A 2 9.36 14.21 6.90
CA GLY A 2 9.67 14.39 5.51
C GLY A 2 8.45 14.78 4.67
N PHE A 3 8.67 15.18 3.41
CA PHE A 3 7.59 15.48 2.47
C PHE A 3 6.62 14.29 2.33
N ALA A 4 7.14 13.07 2.19
CA ALA A 4 6.34 11.86 2.04
C ALA A 4 5.38 11.64 3.22
N ASP A 5 5.85 11.86 4.46
CA ASP A 5 5.01 11.68 5.66
C ASP A 5 3.86 12.69 5.70
N ARG A 6 4.13 13.96 5.37
CA ARG A 6 3.10 15.02 5.31
C ARG A 6 2.10 14.78 4.20
N TYR A 7 2.57 14.33 3.03
CA TYR A 7 1.71 14.01 1.90
C TYR A 7 0.75 12.87 2.22
N ILE A 8 1.22 11.82 2.88
CA ILE A 8 0.39 10.69 3.31
C ILE A 8 -0.60 11.10 4.37
N HIS A 9 -0.15 11.90 5.34
CA HIS A 9 -1.05 12.45 6.36
C HIS A 9 -2.18 13.27 5.73
N ALA A 10 -1.86 14.08 4.71
CA ALA A 10 -2.84 14.83 3.95
C ALA A 10 -3.84 13.92 3.20
N LEU A 11 -3.37 12.84 2.57
CA LEU A 11 -4.24 11.86 1.90
C LEU A 11 -5.15 11.09 2.87
N SER A 12 -4.75 10.96 4.12
CA SER A 12 -5.46 10.22 5.15
C SER A 12 -6.40 11.10 5.99
N ALA A 13 -6.33 12.44 5.85
CA ALA A 13 -7.13 13.37 6.63
C ALA A 13 -8.64 13.17 6.34
N PRO A 14 -9.47 12.89 7.38
CA PRO A 14 -10.89 12.62 7.20
C PRO A 14 -11.71 13.88 6.90
N ASN A 15 -11.18 15.06 7.16
CA ASN A 15 -11.85 16.36 7.02
C ASN A 15 -10.92 17.42 6.45
N LEU A 16 -11.44 18.18 5.48
CA LEU A 16 -10.84 19.42 4.97
C LEU A 16 -11.03 20.63 5.91
N LYS A 17 -11.57 20.41 7.10
CA LYS A 17 -11.70 21.48 8.08
C LYS A 17 -10.33 21.85 8.62
N ASP A 18 -9.96 23.09 8.34
CA ASP A 18 -8.77 23.73 8.85
C ASP A 18 -8.76 23.67 10.38
N ASP A 19 -7.76 23.01 10.92
CA ASP A 19 -7.42 23.13 12.33
C ASP A 19 -6.48 24.33 12.40
N GLU A 20 -6.92 25.42 13.06
CA GLU A 20 -6.19 26.70 13.19
C GLU A 20 -4.72 26.56 13.60
N ARG A 21 -4.32 25.38 14.07
CA ARG A 21 -2.95 25.03 14.45
C ARG A 21 -2.08 24.47 13.31
N HIS A 22 -2.63 24.17 12.13
CA HIS A 22 -1.93 23.46 11.06
C HIS A 22 -2.06 24.11 9.67
N HIS A 23 -1.91 25.44 9.60
CA HIS A 23 -1.94 26.22 8.33
C HIS A 23 -0.98 25.73 7.22
N HIS A 24 -0.09 24.77 7.52
CA HIS A 24 0.83 24.17 6.55
C HIS A 24 0.28 22.91 5.85
N ALA A 25 -0.89 22.42 6.24
CA ALA A 25 -1.49 21.21 5.62
C ALA A 25 -2.28 21.55 4.34
N GLU A 26 -2.83 22.76 4.20
CA GLU A 26 -3.63 23.17 3.06
C GLU A 26 -2.91 23.03 1.70
N PRO A 27 -1.68 23.54 1.51
CA PRO A 27 -0.99 23.37 0.24
C PRO A 27 -0.70 21.90 -0.10
N LEU A 28 -0.43 21.07 0.93
CA LEU A 28 -0.19 19.65 0.76
C LEU A 28 -1.46 18.89 0.39
N LEU A 29 -2.59 19.25 1.00
CA LEU A 29 -3.91 18.72 0.64
C LEU A 29 -4.29 19.13 -0.79
N ALA A 30 -4.16 20.41 -1.13
CA ALA A 30 -4.44 20.90 -2.47
C ALA A 30 -3.55 20.21 -3.53
N ALA A 31 -2.26 20.02 -3.25
CA ALA A 31 -1.36 19.30 -4.13
C ALA A 31 -1.74 17.82 -4.28
N ALA A 32 -2.15 17.17 -3.19
CA ALA A 32 -2.60 15.78 -3.21
C ALA A 32 -3.88 15.63 -4.06
N PHE A 33 -4.86 16.51 -3.88
CA PHE A 33 -6.10 16.51 -4.68
C PHE A 33 -5.84 16.79 -6.16
N ALA A 34 -5.05 17.82 -6.48
CA ALA A 34 -4.71 18.14 -7.86
C ALA A 34 -3.95 17.00 -8.55
N ALA A 35 -3.07 16.32 -7.84
CA ALA A 35 -2.39 15.14 -8.36
C ALA A 35 -3.34 13.94 -8.52
N ALA A 36 -4.30 13.76 -7.61
CA ALA A 36 -5.33 12.74 -7.71
C ALA A 36 -6.23 12.92 -8.92
N GLU A 37 -6.67 14.16 -9.20
CA GLU A 37 -7.48 14.48 -10.38
C GLU A 37 -6.81 14.08 -11.69
N VAL A 38 -5.49 14.25 -11.80
CA VAL A 38 -4.73 13.91 -13.02
C VAL A 38 -4.49 12.41 -13.16
N SER A 39 -4.25 11.70 -12.06
CA SER A 39 -3.94 10.25 -12.06
C SER A 39 -5.16 9.36 -11.78
N GLY A 40 -6.34 9.95 -11.55
CA GLY A 40 -7.49 9.24 -11.03
C GLY A 40 -7.24 8.77 -9.58
N ASP A 41 -8.06 7.85 -9.11
CA ASP A 41 -7.98 7.37 -7.71
C ASP A 41 -6.84 6.37 -7.45
N LEU A 42 -6.15 5.90 -8.51
CA LEU A 42 -5.15 4.84 -8.38
C LEU A 42 -3.86 5.33 -7.70
N GLY A 43 -3.33 6.48 -8.10
CA GLY A 43 -2.11 7.06 -7.52
C GLY A 43 -2.20 7.30 -6.02
N PRO A 44 -3.18 8.06 -5.53
CA PRO A 44 -3.41 8.29 -4.11
C PRO A 44 -3.64 7.02 -3.31
N LEU A 45 -4.40 6.06 -3.88
CA LEU A 45 -4.66 4.78 -3.24
C LEU A 45 -3.39 3.94 -3.11
N LEU A 46 -2.56 3.89 -4.15
CA LEU A 46 -1.26 3.21 -4.11
C LEU A 46 -0.36 3.81 -3.03
N HIS A 47 -0.25 5.13 -2.95
CA HIS A 47 0.49 5.79 -1.89
C HIS A 47 -0.04 5.41 -0.51
N ARG A 48 -1.35 5.55 -0.28
CA ARG A 48 -1.98 5.23 0.99
C ARG A 48 -1.68 3.79 1.42
N VAL A 49 -1.91 2.82 0.52
CA VAL A 49 -1.73 1.40 0.84
C VAL A 49 -0.27 1.05 1.05
N LYS A 50 0.65 1.57 0.24
CA LYS A 50 2.09 1.30 0.41
C LYS A 50 2.63 1.80 1.75
N PHE A 51 2.20 2.97 2.19
CA PHE A 51 2.67 3.56 3.44
C PHE A 51 1.90 3.04 4.65
N ALA A 52 0.61 2.68 4.51
CA ALA A 52 -0.08 1.89 5.52
C ALA A 52 0.60 0.52 5.71
N ALA A 53 1.03 -0.14 4.63
CA ALA A 53 1.79 -1.38 4.71
C ALA A 53 3.23 -1.16 5.24
N ALA A 54 3.86 -0.01 5.00
CA ALA A 54 5.12 0.36 5.66
C ALA A 54 4.92 0.64 7.16
N THR A 55 3.78 1.21 7.52
CA THR A 55 3.31 1.34 8.90
C THR A 55 2.94 -0.03 9.47
N ALA A 56 2.45 -0.97 8.66
CA ALA A 56 2.17 -2.35 9.04
C ALA A 56 3.44 -3.21 9.25
N ARG A 57 4.59 -2.80 8.73
CA ARG A 57 5.89 -3.34 9.21
C ARG A 57 6.22 -2.86 10.63
N ASN A 58 5.68 -1.73 11.05
CA ASN A 58 5.51 -1.38 12.45
C ASN A 58 4.41 -2.22 13.14
N MET A 59 3.73 -3.13 12.44
CA MET A 59 2.68 -3.98 13.01
C MET A 59 3.22 -5.06 13.96
N ALA A 60 4.49 -5.40 13.93
CA ALA A 60 5.10 -6.08 15.08
C ALA A 60 5.03 -5.19 16.34
N HIS A 61 5.16 -3.87 16.18
CA HIS A 61 4.90 -2.90 17.24
C HIS A 61 3.39 -2.71 17.52
N ALA A 62 2.52 -2.76 16.52
CA ALA A 62 1.08 -2.65 16.68
C ALA A 62 0.47 -3.91 17.31
N ALA A 63 0.91 -5.10 16.93
CA ALA A 63 0.52 -6.34 17.62
C ALA A 63 0.95 -6.33 19.08
N SER A 64 2.16 -5.85 19.38
CA SER A 64 2.60 -5.68 20.76
C SER A 64 1.90 -4.52 21.50
N ALA A 65 1.40 -3.51 20.79
CA ALA A 65 0.58 -2.45 21.36
C ALA A 65 -0.83 -2.95 21.68
N ARG A 66 -1.43 -3.71 20.76
CA ARG A 66 -2.72 -4.37 20.98
C ARG A 66 -2.66 -5.36 22.15
N GLU A 67 -1.64 -6.22 22.19
CA GLU A 67 -1.44 -7.15 23.30
C GLU A 67 -1.26 -6.41 24.65
N ARG A 68 -0.55 -5.27 24.64
CA ARG A 68 -0.43 -4.41 25.82
C ARG A 68 -1.75 -3.78 26.21
N ALA A 69 -2.57 -3.34 25.25
CA ALA A 69 -3.89 -2.79 25.52
C ALA A 69 -4.85 -3.86 26.05
N GLU A 70 -4.82 -5.08 25.53
CA GLU A 70 -5.60 -6.21 26.01
C GLU A 70 -5.19 -6.62 27.44
N LYS A 71 -3.90 -6.68 27.74
CA LYS A 71 -3.38 -6.92 29.09
C LYS A 71 -3.75 -5.79 30.04
N GLY A 72 -3.58 -4.54 29.60
CA GLY A 72 -3.95 -3.35 30.36
C GLY A 72 -5.43 -3.30 30.69
N LEU A 73 -6.29 -3.71 29.74
CA LEU A 73 -7.73 -3.82 29.95
C LEU A 73 -8.07 -4.86 31.04
N ALA A 74 -7.44 -6.05 30.95
CA ALA A 74 -7.64 -7.09 31.96
C ALA A 74 -7.17 -6.69 33.38
N GLU A 75 -6.09 -5.90 33.45
CA GLU A 75 -5.61 -5.34 34.72
C GLU A 75 -6.53 -4.24 35.25
N ALA A 76 -7.00 -3.32 34.41
CA ALA A 76 -7.92 -2.24 34.78
C ALA A 76 -9.24 -2.78 35.32
N ILE A 77 -9.80 -3.82 34.67
CA ILE A 77 -11.02 -4.50 35.15
C ILE A 77 -10.79 -5.12 36.55
N ARG A 78 -9.64 -5.79 36.76
CA ARG A 78 -9.31 -6.38 38.07
C ARG A 78 -9.13 -5.32 39.14
N ALA A 79 -8.52 -4.19 38.82
CA ALA A 79 -8.30 -3.06 39.71
C ALA A 79 -9.56 -2.19 39.90
N LYS A 80 -10.63 -2.41 39.16
CA LYS A 80 -11.83 -1.57 39.08
C LYS A 80 -11.54 -0.11 38.74
N ASP A 81 -10.53 0.09 37.89
CA ASP A 81 -10.12 1.42 37.39
C ASP A 81 -10.89 1.74 36.10
N ALA A 82 -12.02 2.41 36.23
CA ALA A 82 -12.92 2.75 35.16
C ALA A 82 -12.29 3.67 34.08
N HIS A 83 -11.37 4.55 34.47
CA HIS A 83 -10.73 5.47 33.52
C HIS A 83 -9.77 4.70 32.62
N ARG A 84 -8.88 3.92 33.21
CA ARG A 84 -7.92 3.09 32.45
C ARG A 84 -8.62 2.03 31.60
N GLU A 85 -9.76 1.49 32.06
CA GLU A 85 -10.60 0.58 31.31
C GLU A 85 -11.18 1.24 30.05
N ALA A 86 -11.68 2.48 30.17
CA ALA A 86 -12.21 3.25 29.05
C ALA A 86 -11.12 3.57 28.02
N ASP A 87 -9.94 3.99 28.45
CA ASP A 87 -8.80 4.28 27.58
C ASP A 87 -8.35 3.06 26.79
N CYS A 88 -8.23 1.89 27.44
CA CYS A 88 -7.86 0.64 26.78
C CYS A 88 -8.92 0.18 25.76
N ARG A 89 -10.21 0.32 26.09
CA ARG A 89 -11.31 0.01 25.16
C ARG A 89 -11.31 0.93 23.95
N GLN A 90 -11.07 2.22 24.15
CA GLN A 90 -10.99 3.19 23.06
C GLN A 90 -9.80 2.89 22.12
N ALA A 91 -8.64 2.53 22.67
CA ALA A 91 -7.48 2.13 21.87
C ALA A 91 -7.78 0.89 21.01
N LEU A 92 -8.38 -0.15 21.60
CA LEU A 92 -8.74 -1.37 20.86
C LEU A 92 -9.82 -1.13 19.79
N ALA A 93 -10.78 -0.25 20.05
CA ALA A 93 -11.80 0.12 19.06
C ALA A 93 -11.19 0.92 17.90
N GLY A 94 -10.24 1.79 18.16
CA GLY A 94 -9.51 2.54 17.14
C GLY A 94 -8.74 1.61 16.19
N ASP A 95 -8.03 0.64 16.72
CA ASP A 95 -7.29 -0.37 15.94
C ASP A 95 -8.21 -1.20 15.03
N ALA A 96 -9.40 -1.58 15.51
CA ALA A 96 -10.36 -2.35 14.72
C ALA A 96 -10.88 -1.55 13.53
N VAL A 97 -11.26 -0.29 13.72
CA VAL A 97 -11.74 0.61 12.65
C VAL A 97 -10.66 0.85 11.61
N GLU A 98 -9.41 1.06 12.01
CA GLU A 98 -8.30 1.28 11.09
C GLU A 98 -8.00 0.01 10.27
N SER A 99 -8.08 -1.18 10.90
CA SER A 99 -7.93 -2.45 10.21
C SER A 99 -9.01 -2.65 9.14
N GLU A 100 -10.28 -2.37 9.44
CA GLU A 100 -11.38 -2.46 8.47
C GLU A 100 -11.20 -1.49 7.30
N ARG A 101 -10.79 -0.25 7.56
CA ARG A 101 -10.48 0.75 6.52
C ARG A 101 -9.35 0.29 5.62
N SER A 102 -8.32 -0.31 6.20
CA SER A 102 -7.15 -0.81 5.46
C SER A 102 -7.54 -1.93 4.51
N VAL A 103 -8.36 -2.89 4.96
CA VAL A 103 -8.88 -3.99 4.14
C VAL A 103 -9.78 -3.46 3.01
N ALA A 104 -10.69 -2.53 3.29
CA ALA A 104 -11.55 -1.93 2.28
C ALA A 104 -10.75 -1.17 1.22
N CYS A 105 -9.72 -0.43 1.63
CA CYS A 105 -8.83 0.29 0.74
C CYS A 105 -8.04 -0.67 -0.16
N LEU A 106 -7.52 -1.77 0.37
CA LEU A 106 -6.82 -2.79 -0.39
C LEU A 106 -7.73 -3.48 -1.41
N ALA A 107 -8.95 -3.81 -1.03
CA ALA A 107 -9.93 -4.42 -1.93
C ALA A 107 -10.33 -3.47 -3.08
N GLN A 108 -10.49 -2.18 -2.79
CA GLN A 108 -10.73 -1.16 -3.81
C GLN A 108 -9.52 -1.02 -4.75
N LEU A 109 -8.31 -0.96 -4.20
CA LEU A 109 -7.09 -0.88 -4.98
C LEU A 109 -6.94 -2.07 -5.91
N LEU A 110 -7.16 -3.29 -5.43
CA LEU A 110 -7.07 -4.49 -6.26
C LEU A 110 -8.08 -4.47 -7.42
N ARG A 111 -9.31 -4.00 -7.18
CA ARG A 111 -10.32 -3.85 -8.25
C ARG A 111 -9.87 -2.86 -9.32
N LEU A 112 -9.41 -1.67 -8.93
CA LEU A 112 -8.95 -0.64 -9.86
C LEU A 112 -7.69 -1.09 -10.61
N TRP A 113 -6.77 -1.73 -9.90
CA TRP A 113 -5.56 -2.28 -10.51
C TRP A 113 -5.86 -3.40 -11.51
N THR A 114 -6.77 -4.29 -11.18
CA THR A 114 -7.20 -5.35 -12.10
C THR A 114 -7.80 -4.76 -13.39
N ALA A 115 -8.62 -3.72 -13.29
CA ALA A 115 -9.15 -3.02 -14.46
C ALA A 115 -8.04 -2.39 -15.32
N GLU A 116 -7.04 -1.78 -14.70
CA GLU A 116 -5.90 -1.20 -15.43
C GLU A 116 -5.02 -2.29 -16.08
N VAL A 117 -4.78 -3.42 -15.41
CA VAL A 117 -4.06 -4.57 -15.98
C VAL A 117 -4.81 -5.14 -17.20
N ILE A 118 -6.14 -5.29 -17.13
CA ILE A 118 -6.96 -5.73 -18.27
C ILE A 118 -6.82 -4.74 -19.44
N LYS A 119 -6.93 -3.43 -19.18
CA LYS A 119 -6.79 -2.39 -20.20
C LYS A 119 -5.42 -2.46 -20.88
N ARG A 120 -4.34 -2.54 -20.11
CA ARG A 120 -2.97 -2.61 -20.62
C ARG A 120 -2.69 -3.94 -21.33
N GLY A 121 -3.16 -5.04 -20.77
CA GLY A 121 -2.99 -6.37 -21.35
C GLY A 121 -3.71 -6.52 -22.69
N ARG A 122 -4.90 -5.94 -22.82
CA ARG A 122 -5.61 -5.86 -24.12
C ARG A 122 -4.87 -4.99 -25.13
N ALA A 123 -4.41 -3.80 -24.72
CA ALA A 123 -3.65 -2.92 -25.58
C ALA A 123 -2.33 -3.56 -26.08
N ARG A 124 -1.71 -4.39 -25.25
CA ARG A 124 -0.48 -5.13 -25.56
C ARG A 124 -0.74 -6.50 -26.19
N ARG A 125 -2.00 -6.87 -26.43
CA ARG A 125 -2.43 -8.14 -27.04
C ARG A 125 -1.84 -9.38 -26.35
N TRP A 126 -1.89 -9.40 -25.01
CA TRP A 126 -1.42 -10.56 -24.25
C TRP A 126 -2.16 -11.84 -24.59
N VAL A 127 -3.43 -11.72 -24.93
CA VAL A 127 -4.29 -12.82 -25.35
C VAL A 127 -4.70 -12.56 -26.80
N PRO A 128 -4.50 -13.51 -27.72
CA PRO A 128 -4.93 -13.37 -29.11
C PRO A 128 -6.44 -13.19 -29.23
N GLU A 129 -6.90 -12.34 -30.15
CA GLU A 129 -8.32 -12.00 -30.33
C GLU A 129 -9.19 -13.21 -30.70
N ASN A 130 -8.60 -14.25 -31.32
CA ASN A 130 -9.28 -15.48 -31.71
C ASN A 130 -9.53 -16.48 -30.58
N THR A 131 -9.15 -16.17 -29.35
CA THR A 131 -9.41 -16.98 -28.14
C THR A 131 -10.69 -16.54 -27.41
N ALA A 132 -11.67 -15.99 -28.13
CA ALA A 132 -12.93 -15.52 -27.54
C ALA A 132 -13.74 -16.63 -26.81
N TRP A 133 -13.49 -17.90 -27.15
CA TRP A 133 -14.03 -19.06 -26.45
C TRP A 133 -13.37 -19.35 -25.11
N ASP A 134 -12.25 -18.67 -24.80
CA ASP A 134 -11.48 -18.81 -23.56
C ASP A 134 -11.44 -17.49 -22.77
N ALA A 135 -12.54 -16.75 -22.82
CA ALA A 135 -12.67 -15.46 -22.10
C ALA A 135 -12.41 -15.62 -20.59
N ASP A 136 -12.79 -16.75 -20.01
CA ASP A 136 -12.59 -17.06 -18.60
C ASP A 136 -11.09 -17.28 -18.29
N ALA A 137 -10.37 -17.96 -19.16
CA ALA A 137 -8.93 -18.15 -19.01
C ALA A 137 -8.17 -16.83 -19.17
N ALA A 138 -8.57 -15.98 -20.12
CA ALA A 138 -8.03 -14.64 -20.29
C ALA A 138 -8.28 -13.77 -19.05
N GLN A 139 -9.49 -13.80 -18.51
CA GLN A 139 -9.83 -13.05 -17.31
C GLN A 139 -9.08 -13.56 -16.08
N LYS A 140 -8.92 -14.87 -15.95
CA LYS A 140 -8.07 -15.49 -14.92
C LYS A 140 -6.64 -15.02 -15.02
N LEU A 141 -6.06 -15.00 -16.24
CA LEU A 141 -4.70 -14.51 -16.46
C LEU A 141 -4.52 -13.07 -15.97
N TYR A 142 -5.38 -12.16 -16.43
CA TYR A 142 -5.30 -10.74 -16.01
C TYR A 142 -5.41 -10.57 -14.51
N ARG A 143 -6.33 -11.29 -13.89
CA ARG A 143 -6.52 -11.27 -12.44
C ARG A 143 -5.29 -11.81 -11.71
N THR A 144 -4.75 -12.94 -12.14
CA THR A 144 -3.52 -13.52 -11.57
C THR A 144 -2.35 -12.54 -11.66
N VAL A 145 -2.15 -11.91 -12.83
CA VAL A 145 -1.09 -10.90 -13.00
C VAL A 145 -1.34 -9.69 -12.08
N ALA A 146 -2.58 -9.23 -11.95
CA ALA A 146 -2.91 -8.11 -11.06
C ALA A 146 -2.65 -8.43 -9.59
N GLU A 147 -3.10 -9.60 -9.12
CA GLU A 147 -2.90 -10.05 -7.75
C GLU A 147 -1.41 -10.21 -7.41
N HIS A 148 -0.66 -10.90 -8.26
CA HIS A 148 0.77 -11.14 -8.04
C HIS A 148 1.61 -9.86 -8.15
N SER A 149 1.31 -8.98 -9.11
CA SER A 149 2.05 -7.72 -9.25
C SER A 149 1.79 -6.77 -8.08
N LEU A 150 0.54 -6.68 -7.62
CA LEU A 150 0.21 -5.85 -6.46
C LEU A 150 0.84 -6.41 -5.18
N ALA A 151 0.72 -7.72 -4.94
CA ALA A 151 1.31 -8.39 -3.77
C ALA A 151 2.84 -8.21 -3.75
N HIS A 152 3.52 -8.45 -4.88
CA HIS A 152 4.96 -8.26 -4.98
C HIS A 152 5.38 -6.79 -4.81
N TRP A 153 4.60 -5.86 -5.35
CA TRP A 153 4.87 -4.43 -5.19
C TRP A 153 4.72 -3.96 -3.73
N LEU A 154 3.75 -4.51 -2.99
CA LEU A 154 3.52 -4.19 -1.57
C LEU A 154 4.56 -4.79 -0.65
N ASP A 155 4.89 -6.07 -0.83
CA ASP A 155 5.72 -6.86 0.10
C ASP A 155 6.88 -7.61 -0.59
N GLY A 156 7.31 -7.13 -1.74
CA GLY A 156 8.40 -7.73 -2.53
C GLY A 156 9.80 -7.40 -2.01
N ASN A 157 9.97 -7.04 -0.74
CA ASN A 157 11.28 -6.81 -0.16
C ASN A 157 11.96 -8.15 0.16
N CYS A 158 13.25 -8.23 -0.14
CA CYS A 158 14.05 -9.37 0.23
C CYS A 158 14.14 -9.50 1.75
N SER A 159 13.60 -10.57 2.33
CA SER A 159 13.56 -10.77 3.79
C SER A 159 14.95 -10.74 4.46
N PRO A 160 16.02 -11.40 3.92
CA PRO A 160 17.33 -11.40 4.57
C PRO A 160 17.96 -10.01 4.69
N CYS A 161 17.75 -9.10 3.75
CA CYS A 161 18.33 -7.75 3.79
C CYS A 161 17.29 -6.66 4.11
N GLY A 162 16.02 -7.00 4.33
CA GLY A 162 14.96 -6.03 4.58
C GLY A 162 14.77 -5.00 3.46
N GLY A 163 15.12 -5.33 2.23
CA GLY A 163 15.03 -4.44 1.07
C GLY A 163 16.28 -3.58 0.81
N THR A 164 17.31 -3.66 1.64
CA THR A 164 18.54 -2.83 1.49
C THR A 164 19.51 -3.34 0.42
N GLY A 165 19.39 -4.59 0.00
CA GLY A 165 20.36 -5.24 -0.90
C GLY A 165 21.68 -5.63 -0.23
N VAL A 166 21.89 -5.27 1.04
CA VAL A 166 23.14 -5.47 1.77
C VAL A 166 22.85 -6.17 3.11
N VAL A 167 23.70 -7.12 3.48
CA VAL A 167 23.71 -7.81 4.77
C VAL A 167 25.15 -7.79 5.30
N GLU A 168 25.36 -7.30 6.51
CA GLU A 168 26.69 -7.22 7.14
C GLU A 168 27.79 -6.62 6.21
N SER A 169 27.47 -5.50 5.55
CA SER A 169 28.36 -4.79 4.60
C SER A 169 28.74 -5.61 3.34
N ARG A 170 28.03 -6.69 3.05
CA ARG A 170 28.18 -7.51 1.83
C ARG A 170 26.92 -7.51 1.00
N THR A 171 27.06 -7.66 -0.31
CA THR A 171 25.92 -7.86 -1.21
C THR A 171 25.06 -9.03 -0.74
N CYS A 172 23.77 -8.79 -0.57
CA CYS A 172 22.82 -9.83 -0.18
C CYS A 172 22.75 -10.93 -1.25
N LYS A 173 23.11 -12.15 -0.90
CA LYS A 173 23.14 -13.27 -1.83
C LYS A 173 21.76 -13.61 -2.43
N PRO A 174 20.67 -13.72 -1.63
CA PRO A 174 19.36 -14.09 -2.16
C PRO A 174 18.81 -13.15 -3.23
N CYS A 175 19.00 -11.84 -3.08
CA CYS A 175 18.51 -10.86 -4.04
C CYS A 175 19.62 -10.28 -4.94
N CYS A 176 20.84 -10.77 -4.86
CA CYS A 176 21.99 -10.28 -5.63
C CYS A 176 22.17 -8.75 -5.57
N GLY A 177 21.86 -8.14 -4.43
CA GLY A 177 21.99 -6.69 -4.20
C GLY A 177 20.79 -5.86 -4.65
N THR A 178 19.76 -6.42 -5.27
CA THR A 178 18.58 -5.68 -5.73
C THR A 178 17.66 -5.20 -4.61
N GLY A 179 17.72 -5.82 -3.44
CA GLY A 179 16.82 -5.55 -2.33
C GLY A 179 15.42 -6.15 -2.49
N THR A 180 15.08 -6.69 -3.68
CA THR A 180 13.78 -7.27 -3.97
C THR A 180 13.81 -8.79 -3.84
N ALA A 181 12.72 -9.37 -3.33
CA ALA A 181 12.52 -10.81 -3.33
C ALA A 181 12.26 -11.31 -4.76
N ASP A 182 12.62 -12.54 -5.03
CA ASP A 182 12.24 -13.16 -6.30
C ASP A 182 10.74 -13.52 -6.27
N LEU A 183 10.10 -13.51 -7.46
CA LEU A 183 8.70 -13.93 -7.58
C LEU A 183 8.59 -15.43 -7.32
N PRO A 184 7.62 -15.87 -6.50
CA PRO A 184 7.48 -17.28 -6.13
C PRO A 184 6.90 -18.16 -7.26
N MET A 185 7.00 -17.72 -8.50
CA MET A 185 6.51 -18.45 -9.66
C MET A 185 7.64 -18.81 -10.62
N ALA A 186 7.50 -19.95 -11.28
CA ALA A 186 8.43 -20.39 -12.31
C ALA A 186 8.51 -19.36 -13.45
N ALA A 187 9.59 -19.42 -14.23
CA ALA A 187 9.74 -18.64 -15.44
C ALA A 187 8.55 -18.85 -16.39
N GLY A 188 8.21 -17.85 -17.17
CA GLY A 188 7.16 -17.93 -18.17
C GLY A 188 6.37 -16.63 -18.32
N PHE A 189 5.36 -16.70 -19.17
CA PHE A 189 4.52 -15.58 -19.58
C PHE A 189 3.93 -14.78 -18.40
N VAL A 190 3.37 -15.48 -17.41
CA VAL A 190 2.77 -14.83 -16.22
C VAL A 190 3.81 -14.05 -15.42
N ARG A 191 5.01 -14.62 -15.24
CA ARG A 191 6.11 -13.96 -14.52
C ARG A 191 6.55 -12.68 -15.20
N GLU A 192 6.75 -12.74 -16.53
CA GLU A 192 7.16 -11.59 -17.33
C GLU A 192 6.14 -10.46 -17.22
N HIS A 193 4.85 -10.76 -17.40
CA HIS A 193 3.80 -9.76 -17.30
C HIS A 193 3.63 -9.23 -15.86
N THR A 194 3.82 -10.06 -14.86
CA THR A 194 3.83 -9.62 -13.45
C THR A 194 4.93 -8.60 -13.21
N LEU A 195 6.17 -8.86 -13.63
CA LEU A 195 7.30 -7.92 -13.49
C LEU A 195 7.06 -6.61 -14.25
N ASN A 196 6.53 -6.70 -15.46
CA ASN A 196 6.14 -5.52 -16.23
C ASN A 196 5.09 -4.68 -15.49
N MET A 197 4.10 -5.31 -14.87
CA MET A 197 3.07 -4.60 -14.12
C MET A 197 3.60 -4.05 -12.78
N VAL A 198 4.57 -4.68 -12.14
CA VAL A 198 5.27 -4.10 -10.98
C VAL A 198 5.98 -2.79 -11.37
N SER A 199 6.66 -2.77 -12.52
CA SER A 199 7.30 -1.55 -13.03
C SER A 199 6.28 -0.44 -13.32
N GLU A 200 5.10 -0.79 -13.82
CA GLU A 200 4.01 0.17 -14.04
C GLU A 200 3.47 0.74 -12.72
N LEU A 201 3.35 -0.08 -11.66
CA LEU A 201 2.96 0.41 -10.33
C LEU A 201 3.96 1.43 -9.79
N HIS A 202 5.26 1.17 -9.92
CA HIS A 202 6.30 2.14 -9.56
C HIS A 202 6.15 3.44 -10.38
N SER A 203 6.00 3.32 -11.69
CA SER A 203 5.84 4.49 -12.57
C SER A 203 4.63 5.35 -12.22
N ILE A 204 3.49 4.74 -11.88
CA ILE A 204 2.28 5.47 -11.44
C ILE A 204 2.56 6.23 -10.14
N VAL A 205 3.17 5.56 -9.17
CA VAL A 205 3.49 6.17 -7.86
C VAL A 205 4.48 7.31 -8.01
N ASP A 206 5.57 7.11 -8.75
CA ASP A 206 6.60 8.12 -8.97
C ASP A 206 6.05 9.33 -9.74
N SER A 207 5.24 9.08 -10.76
CA SER A 207 4.56 10.13 -11.52
C SER A 207 3.58 10.93 -10.66
N HIS A 208 2.85 10.25 -9.76
CA HIS A 208 1.94 10.90 -8.83
C HIS A 208 2.71 11.75 -7.81
N ALA A 209 3.78 11.22 -7.23
CA ALA A 209 4.64 11.94 -6.31
C ALA A 209 5.32 13.17 -6.97
N ALA A 210 5.80 13.02 -8.21
CA ALA A 210 6.40 14.11 -8.95
C ALA A 210 5.40 15.24 -9.24
N ARG A 211 4.16 14.90 -9.63
CA ARG A 211 3.09 15.90 -9.83
C ARG A 211 2.73 16.62 -8.53
N ALA A 212 2.59 15.88 -7.44
CA ALA A 212 2.31 16.47 -6.13
C ALA A 212 3.44 17.40 -5.68
N ALA A 213 4.71 16.99 -5.84
CA ALA A 213 5.87 17.81 -5.51
C ALA A 213 5.98 19.08 -6.38
N ALA A 214 5.60 19.00 -7.66
CA ALA A 214 5.59 20.14 -8.55
C ALA A 214 4.55 21.22 -8.17
N LYS A 215 3.48 20.84 -7.48
CA LYS A 215 2.44 21.78 -6.98
C LYS A 215 2.83 22.49 -5.68
N LEU A 216 3.91 22.04 -5.02
CA LEU A 216 4.40 22.62 -3.76
C LEU A 216 5.58 23.59 -3.95
N ARG A 217 6.03 23.76 -5.19
CA ARG A 217 7.05 24.75 -5.57
C ARG A 217 6.42 26.05 -6.00
#